data_d9e8dc81593e92bbb9719a651201e386
#
_entry.id   d9e8dc81593e92bbb9719a651201e386
#
_cell.length_a   1.000
_cell.length_b   1.000
_cell.length_c   1.000
_cell.angle_alpha   90.00
_cell.angle_beta   90.00
_cell.angle_gamma   90.00
#
_symmetry.space_group_name_H-M   'P 1'
#
loop_
_entity.id
_entity.type
_entity.pdbx_description
1 polymer ?
#
loop_
_entity_poly.entity_id
_entity_poly.type
_entity_poly.pdbx_seq_one_letter_code
_entity_poly.pdbx_strand_id
1 'polypeptide(L)'
;MKMRSAVCIVSAVVGCGAFGDAAPAPLSGQEGASTNLVEQVREWVGLSAFAEIQTAYLARGKVVDARPFSAQFVDGEVKLGDFGHVGGHAWSVTSLSGSGQGAPKRYAYNEVDYNLHYVYDWKIADGWTLENRVARQWVTLPGYHGDAKTICEWHAAQALHNPYVTPYYLLRHSCQPEVWSYWDIGAKRSFALTDDLSFTVDFFGDCGDARHFASQYGPKPDAPSSRYRGGLMALNLVLRLDYKITEYLNVYAFVWQFDVVSDEARDTLKATHLPEARRDLTVGGVGLSLSF
;
A
#
# COMPACT_ATOMS: atom_id res chain seq x y z
N MET A 1 32.97 -3.39 -8.52
CA MET A 1 31.94 -4.25 -7.90
C MET A 1 30.62 -3.55 -8.16
N LYS A 2 29.87 -3.99 -9.20
CA LYS A 2 28.63 -3.34 -9.61
C LYS A 2 27.51 -3.84 -8.71
N MET A 3 27.03 -3.01 -7.81
CA MET A 3 25.79 -3.29 -7.06
C MET A 3 24.64 -3.29 -8.08
N ARG A 4 24.08 -4.46 -8.33
CA ARG A 4 22.79 -4.58 -9.00
C ARG A 4 21.73 -4.26 -7.95
N SER A 5 21.08 -3.12 -8.11
CA SER A 5 19.91 -2.77 -7.31
C SER A 5 18.81 -3.78 -7.61
N ALA A 6 18.50 -4.63 -6.64
CA ALA A 6 17.33 -5.49 -6.73
C ALA A 6 16.09 -4.61 -6.62
N VAL A 7 15.24 -4.64 -7.63
CA VAL A 7 13.92 -4.00 -7.60
C VAL A 7 13.06 -4.80 -6.63
N CYS A 8 12.96 -4.35 -5.40
CA CYS A 8 11.98 -4.87 -4.44
C CYS A 8 10.69 -4.08 -4.63
N ILE A 9 9.71 -4.65 -5.32
CA ILE A 9 8.35 -4.13 -5.27
C ILE A 9 7.83 -4.43 -3.87
N VAL A 10 7.95 -3.48 -2.97
CA VAL A 10 7.23 -3.52 -1.71
C VAL A 10 5.80 -3.12 -2.03
N SER A 11 4.99 -4.12 -2.35
CA SER A 11 3.55 -3.91 -2.35
C SER A 11 3.18 -3.44 -0.96
N ALA A 12 2.68 -2.23 -0.87
CA ALA A 12 2.13 -1.75 0.37
C ALA A 12 0.97 -2.68 0.75
N VAL A 13 1.19 -3.46 1.78
CA VAL A 13 0.17 -4.26 2.46
C VAL A 13 -0.88 -3.34 3.09
N VAL A 14 -0.65 -2.06 3.07
CA VAL A 14 -1.57 -1.00 3.46
C VAL A 14 -2.31 -0.55 2.21
N GLY A 15 -3.59 -0.75 2.17
CA GLY A 15 -4.44 -0.32 1.06
C GLY A 15 -4.02 1.03 0.50
N CYS A 16 -3.67 1.04 -0.77
CA CYS A 16 -3.41 2.20 -1.59
C CYS A 16 -2.17 3.02 -1.29
N GLY A 17 -1.03 2.56 -1.71
CA GLY A 17 0.15 3.38 -1.75
C GLY A 17 1.42 2.60 -2.01
N ALA A 18 1.47 1.89 -3.13
CA ALA A 18 2.74 1.33 -3.56
C ALA A 18 3.66 2.48 -3.96
N PHE A 19 4.65 2.81 -3.11
CA PHE A 19 5.87 3.37 -3.63
C PHE A 19 6.57 2.23 -4.37
N GLY A 20 6.51 2.22 -5.69
CA GLY A 20 7.35 1.36 -6.51
C GLY A 20 8.80 1.71 -6.20
N ASP A 21 9.64 0.72 -5.93
CA ASP A 21 11.07 0.98 -5.97
C ASP A 21 11.41 1.36 -7.42
N ALA A 22 12.09 2.50 -7.61
CA ALA A 22 12.48 2.98 -8.92
C ALA A 22 13.17 1.86 -9.71
N ALA A 23 12.71 1.62 -10.93
CA ALA A 23 13.34 0.66 -11.82
C ALA A 23 14.84 1.00 -11.98
N PRO A 24 15.74 0.02 -12.05
CA PRO A 24 17.15 0.31 -12.27
C PRO A 24 17.34 1.04 -13.59
N ALA A 25 18.17 2.07 -13.56
CA ALA A 25 18.56 2.80 -14.77
C ALA A 25 19.03 1.84 -15.87
N PRO A 26 18.66 2.05 -17.15
CA PRO A 26 19.04 1.17 -18.23
C PRO A 26 20.57 1.12 -18.36
N LEU A 27 21.11 -0.07 -18.45
CA LEU A 27 22.52 -0.30 -18.73
C LEU A 27 22.81 0.20 -20.14
N SER A 28 23.57 1.28 -20.24
CA SER A 28 24.11 1.76 -21.51
C SER A 28 25.13 0.76 -22.07
N GLY A 29 24.89 0.31 -23.30
CA GLY A 29 25.93 -0.18 -24.19
C GLY A 29 25.92 -1.68 -24.43
N GLN A 30 25.20 -2.08 -25.48
CA GLN A 30 25.72 -3.00 -26.48
C GLN A 30 24.92 -2.79 -27.79
N GLU A 31 25.58 -2.22 -28.78
CA GLU A 31 25.11 -2.24 -30.17
C GLU A 31 25.16 -3.67 -30.69
N GLY A 32 24.08 -4.11 -31.31
CA GLY A 32 24.08 -5.31 -32.11
C GLY A 32 22.76 -6.09 -32.10
N ALA A 33 21.91 -5.84 -33.09
CA ALA A 33 20.95 -6.72 -33.71
C ALA A 33 19.68 -7.10 -32.91
N SER A 34 18.55 -6.71 -33.47
CA SER A 34 17.21 -7.19 -33.17
C SER A 34 16.76 -6.96 -31.72
N THR A 35 16.52 -5.73 -31.38
CA THR A 35 15.74 -5.39 -30.19
C THR A 35 14.39 -6.10 -30.31
N ASN A 36 14.20 -7.11 -29.47
CA ASN A 36 12.94 -7.83 -29.36
C ASN A 36 11.86 -6.78 -29.07
N LEU A 37 10.70 -6.88 -29.72
CA LEU A 37 9.55 -5.99 -29.51
C LEU A 37 9.23 -5.83 -28.02
N VAL A 38 9.43 -6.88 -27.22
CA VAL A 38 9.26 -6.88 -25.76
C VAL A 38 10.23 -5.91 -25.08
N GLU A 39 11.49 -5.85 -25.49
CA GLU A 39 12.47 -4.91 -24.92
C GLU A 39 12.13 -3.45 -25.29
N GLN A 40 11.69 -3.20 -26.52
CA GLN A 40 11.23 -1.88 -26.93
C GLN A 40 10.00 -1.42 -26.14
N VAL A 41 9.03 -2.30 -25.92
CA VAL A 41 7.83 -1.98 -25.12
C VAL A 41 8.21 -1.66 -23.67
N ARG A 42 9.17 -2.36 -23.08
CA ARG A 42 9.67 -2.11 -21.72
C ARG A 42 10.34 -0.75 -21.51
N GLU A 43 10.89 -0.18 -22.56
CA GLU A 43 11.44 1.17 -22.49
C GLU A 43 10.34 2.21 -22.20
N TRP A 44 9.11 1.93 -22.63
CA TRP A 44 7.99 2.87 -22.58
C TRP A 44 6.88 2.48 -21.58
N VAL A 45 6.79 1.21 -21.24
CA VAL A 45 5.70 0.69 -20.40
C VAL A 45 6.27 -0.09 -19.22
N GLY A 46 5.79 0.21 -18.03
CA GLY A 46 5.96 -0.60 -16.82
C GLY A 46 4.67 -1.34 -16.53
N LEU A 47 4.76 -2.59 -16.12
CA LEU A 47 3.63 -3.38 -15.63
C LEU A 47 4.04 -4.09 -14.35
N SER A 48 3.21 -3.98 -13.32
CA SER A 48 3.36 -4.74 -12.09
C SER A 48 2.03 -5.35 -11.65
N ALA A 49 2.11 -6.52 -11.02
CA ALA A 49 0.94 -7.17 -10.47
C ALA A 49 1.33 -7.99 -9.25
N PHE A 50 0.40 -8.17 -8.32
CA PHE A 50 0.55 -9.17 -7.27
C PHE A 50 -0.77 -9.84 -6.92
N ALA A 51 -0.67 -11.02 -6.33
CA ALA A 51 -1.76 -11.72 -5.67
C ALA A 51 -1.26 -12.29 -4.34
N GLU A 52 -2.00 -12.07 -3.27
CA GLU A 52 -1.61 -12.51 -1.94
C GLU A 52 -2.79 -13.00 -1.11
N ILE A 53 -2.48 -13.82 -0.10
CA ILE A 53 -3.41 -14.27 0.94
C ILE A 53 -2.86 -13.77 2.26
N GLN A 54 -3.73 -13.18 3.07
CA GLN A 54 -3.42 -12.66 4.39
C GLN A 54 -4.36 -13.20 5.45
N THR A 55 -3.89 -13.23 6.71
CA THR A 55 -4.70 -13.72 7.84
C THR A 55 -5.75 -12.73 8.32
N ALA A 56 -5.59 -11.44 8.01
CA ALA A 56 -6.54 -10.38 8.34
C ALA A 56 -6.36 -9.18 7.42
N TYR A 57 -7.40 -8.35 7.27
CA TYR A 57 -7.38 -7.13 6.49
C TYR A 57 -7.24 -5.91 7.40
N LEU A 58 -6.13 -5.19 7.23
CA LEU A 58 -5.84 -3.92 7.89
C LEU A 58 -5.92 -2.79 6.85
N ALA A 59 -6.56 -1.71 7.18
CA ALA A 59 -6.57 -0.51 6.35
C ALA A 59 -6.83 0.75 7.18
N ARG A 60 -6.13 1.83 6.83
CA ARG A 60 -6.40 3.18 7.33
C ARG A 60 -6.39 3.29 8.85
N GLY A 61 -5.45 2.62 9.51
CA GLY A 61 -5.25 2.67 10.95
C GLY A 61 -6.20 1.81 11.76
N LYS A 62 -6.91 0.84 11.13
CA LYS A 62 -7.76 -0.10 11.86
C LYS A 62 -7.75 -1.51 11.25
N VAL A 63 -8.21 -2.48 12.05
CA VAL A 63 -8.58 -3.82 11.57
C VAL A 63 -9.95 -3.72 10.89
N VAL A 64 -9.99 -3.98 9.58
CA VAL A 64 -11.23 -3.99 8.78
C VAL A 64 -11.91 -5.35 8.87
N ASP A 65 -11.13 -6.42 8.74
CA ASP A 65 -11.59 -7.80 8.90
C ASP A 65 -10.47 -8.65 9.54
N ALA A 66 -10.77 -9.29 10.66
CA ALA A 66 -9.81 -10.15 11.38
C ALA A 66 -9.77 -11.59 10.83
N ARG A 67 -10.32 -11.84 9.65
CA ARG A 67 -10.39 -13.13 8.98
C ARG A 67 -9.55 -13.16 7.70
N PRO A 68 -9.17 -14.35 7.20
CA PRO A 68 -8.38 -14.46 6.00
C PRO A 68 -9.07 -13.85 4.77
N PHE A 69 -8.26 -13.18 3.97
CA PHE A 69 -8.67 -12.61 2.69
C PHE A 69 -7.59 -12.78 1.63
N SER A 70 -7.96 -12.53 0.39
CA SER A 70 -7.05 -12.44 -0.75
C SER A 70 -7.06 -11.01 -1.29
N ALA A 71 -5.89 -10.46 -1.60
CA ALA A 71 -5.74 -9.20 -2.31
C ALA A 71 -5.11 -9.41 -3.68
N GLN A 72 -5.53 -8.62 -4.66
CA GLN A 72 -4.99 -8.60 -6.01
C GLN A 72 -4.73 -7.16 -6.43
N PHE A 73 -3.67 -6.97 -7.18
CA PHE A 73 -3.23 -5.66 -7.66
C PHE A 73 -2.67 -5.78 -9.08
N VAL A 74 -2.98 -4.83 -9.90
CA VAL A 74 -2.37 -4.64 -11.22
C VAL A 74 -2.14 -3.17 -11.42
N ASP A 75 -0.94 -2.79 -11.83
CA ASP A 75 -0.55 -1.43 -12.17
C ASP A 75 0.11 -1.40 -13.54
N GLY A 76 -0.22 -0.38 -14.32
CA GLY A 76 0.40 -0.12 -15.62
C GLY A 76 0.82 1.33 -15.74
N GLU A 77 2.03 1.56 -16.22
CA GLU A 77 2.62 2.89 -16.35
C GLU A 77 3.17 3.12 -17.75
N VAL A 78 3.09 4.37 -18.22
CA VAL A 78 3.72 4.84 -19.44
C VAL A 78 4.78 5.88 -19.07
N LYS A 79 6.02 5.64 -19.47
CA LYS A 79 7.15 6.53 -19.24
C LYS A 79 7.11 7.70 -20.22
N LEU A 80 7.27 8.90 -19.72
CA LEU A 80 7.24 10.16 -20.47
C LEU A 80 8.65 10.76 -20.63
N GLY A 81 9.70 9.93 -20.60
CA GLY A 81 11.08 10.37 -20.59
C GLY A 81 11.41 11.17 -19.33
N ASP A 82 12.00 12.33 -19.52
CA ASP A 82 12.39 13.22 -18.41
C ASP A 82 11.20 13.85 -17.66
N PHE A 83 9.98 13.63 -18.14
CA PHE A 83 8.76 14.16 -17.54
C PHE A 83 8.09 13.16 -16.57
N GLY A 84 8.78 12.10 -16.18
CA GLY A 84 8.24 11.10 -15.25
C GLY A 84 7.35 10.07 -15.93
N HIS A 85 6.36 9.54 -15.23
CA HIS A 85 5.45 8.54 -15.77
C HIS A 85 4.01 8.78 -15.33
N VAL A 86 3.07 8.36 -16.17
CA VAL A 86 1.62 8.35 -15.90
C VAL A 86 1.16 6.91 -15.90
N GLY A 87 0.36 6.55 -14.91
CA GLY A 87 -0.13 5.20 -14.80
C GLY A 87 -1.49 5.11 -14.14
N GLY A 88 -1.90 3.88 -13.95
CA GLY A 88 -3.13 3.56 -13.23
C GLY A 88 -3.12 2.15 -12.71
N HIS A 89 -3.72 1.95 -11.53
CA HIS A 89 -3.86 0.64 -10.98
C HIS A 89 -5.30 0.27 -10.63
N ALA A 90 -5.52 -1.04 -10.57
CA ALA A 90 -6.68 -1.65 -9.95
C ALA A 90 -6.20 -2.52 -8.78
N TRP A 91 -6.88 -2.38 -7.65
CA TRP A 91 -6.69 -3.21 -6.47
C TRP A 91 -8.01 -3.79 -6.01
N SER A 92 -8.00 -5.00 -5.46
CA SER A 92 -9.20 -5.64 -4.97
C SER A 92 -8.95 -6.54 -3.78
N VAL A 93 -9.96 -6.66 -2.93
CA VAL A 93 -9.97 -7.54 -1.76
C VAL A 93 -11.16 -8.48 -1.82
N THR A 94 -10.88 -9.76 -1.56
CA THR A 94 -11.89 -10.82 -1.50
C THR A 94 -11.79 -11.55 -0.18
N SER A 95 -12.85 -11.55 0.64
CA SER A 95 -12.90 -12.33 1.88
C SER A 95 -12.94 -13.82 1.56
N LEU A 96 -12.08 -14.60 2.21
CA LEU A 96 -12.02 -16.06 2.08
C LEU A 96 -12.91 -16.78 3.09
N SER A 97 -13.39 -16.07 4.11
CA SER A 97 -14.29 -16.61 5.12
C SER A 97 -15.39 -15.59 5.41
N GLY A 98 -16.57 -15.79 4.85
CA GLY A 98 -17.71 -14.93 5.16
C GLY A 98 -18.75 -15.68 5.95
N SER A 99 -19.24 -15.09 7.04
CA SER A 99 -20.58 -15.27 7.61
C SER A 99 -20.72 -14.37 8.82
N GLY A 100 -21.80 -13.67 8.91
CA GLY A 100 -22.17 -12.82 10.04
C GLY A 100 -22.96 -11.60 9.55
N GLN A 101 -23.84 -11.09 10.41
CA GLN A 101 -24.53 -9.84 10.14
C GLN A 101 -23.50 -8.72 10.00
N GLY A 102 -23.47 -8.06 8.85
CA GLY A 102 -22.51 -6.98 8.56
C GLY A 102 -21.12 -7.44 8.06
N ALA A 103 -20.87 -8.75 8.01
CA ALA A 103 -19.62 -9.26 7.49
C ALA A 103 -19.55 -9.19 5.96
N PRO A 104 -18.36 -8.99 5.38
CA PRO A 104 -18.14 -9.10 3.96
C PRO A 104 -18.65 -10.43 3.39
N LYS A 105 -19.20 -10.41 2.18
CA LYS A 105 -19.66 -11.64 1.51
C LYS A 105 -18.46 -12.53 1.22
N ARG A 106 -18.58 -13.81 1.54
CA ARG A 106 -17.56 -14.82 1.22
C ARG A 106 -17.39 -14.91 -0.30
N TYR A 107 -16.13 -14.92 -0.75
CA TYR A 107 -15.74 -15.00 -2.17
C TYR A 107 -16.34 -13.90 -3.06
N ALA A 108 -16.75 -12.77 -2.48
CA ALA A 108 -17.12 -11.59 -3.23
C ALA A 108 -16.03 -10.52 -3.12
N TYR A 109 -15.90 -9.70 -4.12
CA TYR A 109 -15.07 -8.50 -4.01
C TYR A 109 -15.67 -7.58 -2.95
N ASN A 110 -14.93 -7.38 -1.86
CA ASN A 110 -15.38 -6.55 -0.75
C ASN A 110 -14.99 -5.09 -0.96
N GLU A 111 -13.86 -4.89 -1.63
CA GLU A 111 -13.33 -3.59 -2.00
C GLU A 111 -12.68 -3.70 -3.37
N VAL A 112 -12.92 -2.71 -4.21
CA VAL A 112 -12.27 -2.56 -5.51
C VAL A 112 -11.89 -1.10 -5.65
N ASP A 113 -10.61 -0.86 -5.85
CA ASP A 113 -10.03 0.47 -6.01
C ASP A 113 -9.52 0.65 -7.42
N TYR A 114 -9.74 1.83 -7.95
CA TYR A 114 -9.14 2.29 -9.20
C TYR A 114 -8.36 3.56 -8.92
N ASN A 115 -7.19 3.66 -9.51
CA ASN A 115 -6.30 4.80 -9.31
C ASN A 115 -5.74 5.27 -10.65
N LEU A 116 -5.65 6.58 -10.82
CA LEU A 116 -4.86 7.22 -11.87
C LEU A 116 -3.79 8.06 -11.18
N HIS A 117 -2.55 7.91 -11.60
CA HIS A 117 -1.43 8.59 -10.95
C HIS A 117 -0.44 9.18 -11.95
N TYR A 118 0.30 10.15 -11.45
CA TYR A 118 1.48 10.70 -12.07
C TYR A 118 2.63 10.65 -11.07
N VAL A 119 3.80 10.19 -11.53
CA VAL A 119 5.01 10.10 -10.73
C VAL A 119 6.12 10.87 -11.41
N TYR A 120 6.86 11.63 -10.62
CA TYR A 120 8.03 12.35 -11.05
C TYR A 120 9.19 12.13 -10.09
N ASP A 121 10.30 11.65 -10.64
CA ASP A 121 11.54 11.38 -9.93
C ASP A 121 12.50 12.55 -10.06
N TRP A 122 12.75 13.22 -8.94
CA TRP A 122 13.72 14.28 -8.88
C TRP A 122 15.08 13.75 -8.39
N LYS A 123 16.03 13.64 -9.29
CA LYS A 123 17.39 13.25 -8.94
C LYS A 123 18.09 14.40 -8.20
N ILE A 124 18.26 14.25 -6.88
CA ILE A 124 18.85 15.28 -6.00
C ILE A 124 20.39 15.20 -6.06
N ALA A 125 20.93 13.97 -5.98
CA ALA A 125 22.36 13.70 -6.01
C ALA A 125 22.59 12.28 -6.50
N ASP A 126 23.83 11.86 -6.63
CA ASP A 126 24.16 10.48 -6.99
C ASP A 126 23.70 9.51 -5.90
N GLY A 127 22.85 8.55 -6.26
CA GLY A 127 22.21 7.63 -5.33
C GLY A 127 21.09 8.23 -4.46
N TRP A 128 20.65 9.48 -4.73
CA TRP A 128 19.56 10.15 -4.01
C TRP A 128 18.49 10.63 -4.98
N THR A 129 17.29 10.07 -4.87
CA THR A 129 16.15 10.42 -5.71
C THR A 129 14.93 10.72 -4.83
N LEU A 130 14.28 11.85 -5.06
CA LEU A 130 12.99 12.17 -4.46
C LEU A 130 11.90 11.80 -5.46
N GLU A 131 11.20 10.71 -5.18
CA GLU A 131 9.99 10.35 -5.88
C GLU A 131 8.83 11.22 -5.37
N ASN A 132 8.07 11.78 -6.30
CA ASN A 132 6.86 12.55 -6.02
C ASN A 132 5.70 11.91 -6.77
N ARG A 133 4.62 11.57 -6.08
CA ARG A 133 3.43 10.97 -6.66
C ARG A 133 2.20 11.79 -6.33
N VAL A 134 1.35 12.02 -7.31
CA VAL A 134 0.00 12.51 -7.14
C VAL A 134 -0.98 11.55 -7.80
N ALA A 135 -2.12 11.31 -7.15
CA ALA A 135 -3.07 10.36 -7.69
C ALA A 135 -4.52 10.75 -7.38
N ARG A 136 -5.42 10.25 -8.22
CA ARG A 136 -6.86 10.24 -7.98
C ARG A 136 -7.32 8.80 -7.81
N GLN A 137 -7.99 8.51 -6.71
CA GLN A 137 -8.47 7.17 -6.39
C GLN A 137 -9.97 7.14 -6.18
N TRP A 138 -10.58 6.05 -6.60
CA TRP A 138 -11.97 5.68 -6.38
C TRP A 138 -11.99 4.33 -5.67
N VAL A 139 -12.50 4.33 -4.43
CA VAL A 139 -12.66 3.13 -3.60
C VAL A 139 -14.12 2.71 -3.66
N THR A 140 -14.39 1.52 -4.09
CA THR A 140 -15.74 0.96 -4.17
C THR A 140 -15.87 -0.26 -3.27
N LEU A 141 -16.92 -0.32 -2.47
CA LEU A 141 -17.14 -1.36 -1.46
C LEU A 141 -18.35 -2.27 -1.82
N PRO A 142 -18.28 -3.08 -2.90
CA PRO A 142 -19.42 -3.85 -3.41
C PRO A 142 -19.85 -4.98 -2.48
N GLY A 143 -18.98 -5.45 -1.60
CA GLY A 143 -19.24 -6.56 -0.67
C GLY A 143 -19.96 -6.15 0.62
N TYR A 144 -20.03 -4.87 0.93
CA TYR A 144 -20.68 -4.39 2.15
C TYR A 144 -22.18 -4.20 1.95
N HIS A 145 -22.95 -4.58 2.99
CA HIS A 145 -24.41 -4.35 2.98
C HIS A 145 -24.71 -2.86 3.22
N GLY A 146 -25.48 -2.26 2.36
CA GLY A 146 -25.87 -0.86 2.42
C GLY A 146 -25.64 -0.16 1.08
N ASP A 147 -25.91 1.13 1.05
CA ASP A 147 -25.59 1.95 -0.12
C ASP A 147 -24.07 2.02 -0.27
N ALA A 148 -23.51 1.20 -1.16
CA ALA A 148 -22.09 1.17 -1.46
C ALA A 148 -21.68 2.54 -2.02
N LYS A 149 -21.14 3.38 -1.14
CA LYS A 149 -20.67 4.71 -1.53
C LYS A 149 -19.26 4.58 -2.08
N THR A 150 -19.09 5.05 -3.29
CA THR A 150 -17.73 5.24 -3.83
C THR A 150 -17.06 6.38 -3.07
N ILE A 151 -15.92 6.08 -2.45
CA ILE A 151 -15.07 7.09 -1.83
C ILE A 151 -14.13 7.62 -2.90
N CYS A 152 -14.07 8.94 -3.03
CA CYS A 152 -13.14 9.62 -3.93
C CYS A 152 -12.04 10.30 -3.14
N GLU A 153 -10.79 9.97 -3.45
CA GLU A 153 -9.61 10.48 -2.73
C GLU A 153 -8.60 11.12 -3.67
N TRP A 154 -7.92 12.17 -3.19
CA TRP A 154 -6.65 12.62 -3.73
C TRP A 154 -5.51 12.07 -2.89
N HIS A 155 -4.47 11.61 -3.55
CA HIS A 155 -3.25 11.17 -2.91
C HIS A 155 -2.09 12.07 -3.30
N ALA A 156 -1.23 12.36 -2.33
CA ALA A 156 0.06 12.99 -2.54
C ALA A 156 1.09 12.21 -1.74
N ALA A 157 2.16 11.77 -2.38
CA ALA A 157 3.17 10.95 -1.75
C ALA A 157 4.56 11.42 -2.14
N GLN A 158 5.50 11.26 -1.23
CA GLN A 158 6.92 11.48 -1.45
C GLN A 158 7.73 10.36 -0.80
N ALA A 159 8.79 9.92 -1.49
CA ALA A 159 9.77 9.00 -0.96
C ALA A 159 11.17 9.45 -1.31
N LEU A 160 12.06 9.50 -0.35
CA LEU A 160 13.45 9.82 -0.57
C LEU A 160 14.29 8.54 -0.66
N HIS A 161 14.46 8.04 -1.87
CA HIS A 161 15.30 6.88 -2.15
C HIS A 161 16.78 7.23 -1.95
N ASN A 162 17.46 6.46 -1.10
CA ASN A 162 18.88 6.64 -0.82
C ASN A 162 19.52 5.31 -0.37
N PRO A 163 20.84 5.21 -0.29
CA PRO A 163 21.53 3.95 0.04
C PRO A 163 21.30 3.44 1.47
N TYR A 164 20.74 4.26 2.35
CA TYR A 164 20.63 3.93 3.79
C TYR A 164 19.25 3.48 4.19
N VAL A 165 18.24 4.31 3.89
CA VAL A 165 16.85 4.08 4.27
C VAL A 165 15.97 4.98 3.39
N THR A 166 14.79 4.52 3.01
CA THR A 166 13.82 5.30 2.24
C THR A 166 12.75 5.86 3.18
N PRO A 167 12.90 7.08 3.72
CA PRO A 167 11.79 7.74 4.40
C PRO A 167 10.73 8.12 3.39
N TYR A 168 9.48 8.05 3.81
CA TYR A 168 8.35 8.36 2.96
C TYR A 168 7.20 9.01 3.73
N TYR A 169 6.34 9.65 2.96
CA TYR A 169 5.11 10.25 3.41
C TYR A 169 4.03 10.02 2.35
N LEU A 170 2.83 9.67 2.78
CA LEU A 170 1.67 9.49 1.91
C LEU A 170 0.46 10.15 2.54
N LEU A 171 -0.09 11.16 1.88
CA LEU A 171 -1.35 11.82 2.24
C LEU A 171 -2.48 11.25 1.38
N ARG A 172 -3.61 10.95 2.01
CA ARG A 172 -4.90 10.68 1.37
C ARG A 172 -5.92 11.68 1.85
N HIS A 173 -6.55 12.37 0.92
CA HIS A 173 -7.60 13.34 1.21
C HIS A 173 -8.89 12.90 0.54
N SER A 174 -9.86 12.48 1.34
CA SER A 174 -11.20 12.13 0.85
C SER A 174 -12.02 13.38 0.58
N CYS A 175 -12.68 13.40 -0.59
CA CYS A 175 -13.56 14.50 -1.01
C CYS A 175 -15.04 14.10 -0.98
N GLN A 176 -15.33 12.80 -1.03
CA GLN A 176 -16.68 12.24 -1.11
C GLN A 176 -16.70 10.83 -0.52
N PRO A 177 -17.78 10.38 0.14
CA PRO A 177 -18.93 11.20 0.57
C PRO A 177 -18.61 12.11 1.75
N GLU A 178 -17.54 11.84 2.46
CA GLU A 178 -17.09 12.59 3.64
C GLU A 178 -15.70 13.18 3.40
N VAL A 179 -15.46 14.35 3.92
CA VAL A 179 -14.16 15.04 3.83
C VAL A 179 -13.35 14.75 5.07
N TRP A 180 -12.22 14.04 4.89
CA TRP A 180 -11.23 13.75 5.92
C TRP A 180 -9.84 13.61 5.31
N SER A 181 -8.83 13.68 6.15
CA SER A 181 -7.45 13.44 5.75
C SER A 181 -6.81 12.36 6.62
N TYR A 182 -6.03 11.53 5.97
CA TYR A 182 -5.26 10.45 6.55
C TYR A 182 -3.88 10.43 5.91
N TRP A 183 -2.85 10.15 6.70
CA TRP A 183 -1.48 10.10 6.19
C TRP A 183 -0.63 9.06 6.91
N ASP A 184 0.26 8.44 6.14
CA ASP A 184 1.30 7.56 6.62
C ASP A 184 2.63 8.29 6.61
N ILE A 185 3.41 8.13 7.65
CA ILE A 185 4.79 8.61 7.74
C ILE A 185 5.64 7.42 8.15
N GLY A 186 6.63 7.08 7.34
CA GLY A 186 7.41 5.89 7.58
C GLY A 186 8.80 5.93 7.01
N ALA A 187 9.48 4.81 7.19
CA ALA A 187 10.78 4.56 6.60
C ALA A 187 10.94 3.07 6.33
N LYS A 188 11.42 2.72 5.14
CA LYS A 188 11.68 1.34 4.75
C LYS A 188 13.13 1.12 4.34
N ARG A 189 13.60 -0.11 4.52
CA ARG A 189 14.89 -0.55 4.04
C ARG A 189 14.84 -2.01 3.60
N SER A 190 15.42 -2.26 2.42
CA SER A 190 15.61 -3.62 1.90
C SER A 190 17.08 -4.01 1.96
N PHE A 191 17.33 -5.27 2.28
CA PHE A 191 18.64 -5.89 2.40
C PHE A 191 18.70 -7.07 1.42
N ALA A 192 19.62 -7.05 0.48
CA ALA A 192 19.93 -8.22 -0.32
C ALA A 192 20.69 -9.22 0.56
N LEU A 193 20.08 -10.37 0.83
CA LEU A 193 20.68 -11.46 1.59
C LEU A 193 21.50 -12.36 0.67
N THR A 194 20.97 -12.61 -0.55
CA THR A 194 21.64 -13.29 -1.66
C THR A 194 21.28 -12.59 -2.97
N ASP A 195 21.67 -13.13 -4.13
CA ASP A 195 21.28 -12.61 -5.45
C ASP A 195 19.76 -12.76 -5.70
N ASP A 196 19.12 -13.74 -5.07
CA ASP A 196 17.71 -14.08 -5.27
C ASP A 196 16.84 -13.85 -4.04
N LEU A 197 17.43 -13.57 -2.87
CA LEU A 197 16.70 -13.41 -1.61
C LEU A 197 16.93 -12.03 -1.03
N SER A 198 15.86 -11.32 -0.70
CA SER A 198 15.90 -10.03 -0.02
C SER A 198 14.99 -9.99 1.20
N PHE A 199 15.35 -9.15 2.16
CA PHE A 199 14.58 -8.90 3.38
C PHE A 199 14.29 -7.42 3.48
N THR A 200 13.03 -7.06 3.72
CA THR A 200 12.59 -5.68 3.87
C THR A 200 12.01 -5.46 5.26
N VAL A 201 12.39 -4.35 5.87
CA VAL A 201 11.80 -3.79 7.08
C VAL A 201 11.12 -2.49 6.70
N ASP A 202 9.85 -2.36 7.04
CA ASP A 202 9.07 -1.14 6.87
C ASP A 202 8.40 -0.78 8.19
N PHE A 203 8.64 0.44 8.68
CA PHE A 203 8.06 0.97 9.91
C PHE A 203 7.35 2.28 9.63
N PHE A 204 6.07 2.39 10.00
CA PHE A 204 5.30 3.59 9.76
C PHE A 204 4.24 3.84 10.82
N GLY A 205 3.85 5.12 10.93
CA GLY A 205 2.74 5.58 11.73
C GLY A 205 1.57 5.99 10.85
N ASP A 206 0.40 5.47 11.17
CA ASP A 206 -0.89 5.92 10.63
C ASP A 206 -1.37 7.14 11.38
N CYS A 207 -1.67 8.22 10.68
CA CYS A 207 -2.16 9.46 11.25
C CYS A 207 -3.47 9.89 10.57
N GLY A 208 -4.34 10.57 11.30
CA GLY A 208 -5.58 11.07 10.73
C GLY A 208 -6.03 12.39 11.36
N ASP A 209 -6.85 13.14 10.65
CA ASP A 209 -7.57 14.26 11.24
C ASP A 209 -8.74 13.77 12.13
N ALA A 210 -9.37 14.68 12.84
CA ALA A 210 -10.48 14.35 13.73
C ALA A 210 -11.68 13.70 13.02
N ARG A 211 -11.89 14.01 11.74
CA ARG A 211 -12.97 13.45 10.92
C ARG A 211 -12.63 12.03 10.48
N HIS A 212 -11.36 11.79 10.12
CA HIS A 212 -10.90 10.44 9.80
C HIS A 212 -11.07 9.51 11.01
N PHE A 213 -10.66 9.94 12.22
CA PHE A 213 -10.90 9.17 13.44
C PHE A 213 -12.37 8.83 13.61
N ALA A 214 -13.27 9.81 13.46
CA ALA A 214 -14.71 9.59 13.59
C ALA A 214 -15.25 8.61 12.52
N SER A 215 -14.75 8.68 11.29
CA SER A 215 -15.15 7.75 10.22
C SER A 215 -14.67 6.31 10.46
N GLN A 216 -13.49 6.14 11.07
CA GLN A 216 -12.90 4.82 11.32
C GLN A 216 -13.43 4.15 12.59
N TYR A 217 -13.60 4.91 13.67
CA TYR A 217 -13.94 4.39 14.99
C TYR A 217 -15.38 4.69 15.45
N GLY A 218 -16.10 5.54 14.71
CA GLY A 218 -17.45 5.99 15.10
C GLY A 218 -17.43 7.08 16.18
N PRO A 219 -18.59 7.40 16.77
CA PRO A 219 -18.69 8.37 17.85
C PRO A 219 -18.04 7.86 19.14
N LYS A 220 -17.46 8.76 19.94
CA LYS A 220 -16.90 8.40 21.24
C LYS A 220 -17.99 7.85 22.18
N PRO A 221 -17.77 6.70 22.86
CA PRO A 221 -18.80 6.06 23.69
C PRO A 221 -19.31 6.92 24.82
N ASP A 222 -18.40 7.56 25.56
CA ASP A 222 -18.71 8.36 26.75
C ASP A 222 -19.05 9.81 26.46
N ALA A 223 -18.84 10.28 25.23
CA ALA A 223 -19.08 11.63 24.81
C ALA A 223 -19.38 11.71 23.30
N PRO A 224 -20.55 11.23 22.85
CA PRO A 224 -20.87 11.11 21.42
C PRO A 224 -20.82 12.43 20.63
N SER A 225 -21.02 13.56 21.32
CA SER A 225 -20.95 14.90 20.71
C SER A 225 -19.52 15.48 20.68
N SER A 226 -18.55 14.86 21.36
CA SER A 226 -17.18 15.33 21.39
C SER A 226 -16.41 14.87 20.15
N ARG A 227 -15.52 15.73 19.67
CA ARG A 227 -14.67 15.42 18.51
C ARG A 227 -13.39 14.72 18.96
N TYR A 228 -12.87 13.84 18.10
CA TYR A 228 -11.50 13.37 18.20
C TYR A 228 -10.50 14.51 17.98
N ARG A 229 -9.30 14.36 18.52
CA ARG A 229 -8.25 15.37 18.33
C ARG A 229 -7.47 15.20 17.04
N GLY A 230 -7.52 14.08 16.41
CA GLY A 230 -6.62 13.77 15.29
C GLY A 230 -5.16 13.56 15.75
N GLY A 231 -4.33 13.05 14.88
CA GLY A 231 -2.91 12.77 15.12
C GLY A 231 -2.55 11.32 14.84
N LEU A 232 -1.57 10.78 15.56
CA LEU A 232 -1.12 9.40 15.41
C LEU A 232 -2.20 8.42 15.92
N MET A 233 -2.58 7.49 15.05
CA MET A 233 -3.61 6.47 15.29
C MET A 233 -2.99 5.13 15.68
N ALA A 234 -2.09 4.65 14.83
CA ALA A 234 -1.48 3.34 14.96
C ALA A 234 0.00 3.36 14.54
N LEU A 235 0.72 2.35 15.03
CA LEU A 235 2.09 2.05 14.59
C LEU A 235 2.09 0.69 13.90
N ASN A 236 2.94 0.60 12.88
CA ASN A 236 3.04 -0.55 12.01
C ASN A 236 4.51 -0.95 11.83
N LEU A 237 4.76 -2.26 11.89
CA LEU A 237 6.04 -2.85 11.54
C LEU A 237 5.78 -4.00 10.58
N VAL A 238 6.28 -3.90 9.35
CA VAL A 238 6.22 -4.97 8.35
C VAL A 238 7.61 -5.54 8.15
N LEU A 239 7.71 -6.84 8.27
CA LEU A 239 8.90 -7.63 7.95
C LEU A 239 8.55 -8.52 6.76
N ARG A 240 9.28 -8.39 5.66
CA ARG A 240 8.99 -9.12 4.42
C ARG A 240 10.23 -9.78 3.87
N LEU A 241 10.05 -11.01 3.39
CA LEU A 241 11.07 -11.79 2.72
C LEU A 241 10.61 -12.06 1.29
N ASP A 242 11.41 -11.70 0.30
CA ASP A 242 11.15 -11.90 -1.11
C ASP A 242 12.16 -12.86 -1.71
N TYR A 243 11.69 -13.85 -2.46
CA TYR A 243 12.52 -14.79 -3.21
C TYR A 243 12.22 -14.66 -4.70
N LYS A 244 13.24 -14.35 -5.47
CA LYS A 244 13.19 -14.19 -6.91
C LYS A 244 13.21 -15.57 -7.59
N ILE A 245 12.11 -15.94 -8.25
CA ILE A 245 11.99 -17.18 -9.02
C ILE A 245 12.54 -16.96 -10.43
N THR A 246 12.17 -15.86 -11.07
CA THR A 246 12.68 -15.41 -12.37
C THR A 246 12.98 -13.92 -12.34
N GLU A 247 13.46 -13.34 -13.44
CA GLU A 247 13.64 -11.90 -13.55
C GLU A 247 12.32 -11.10 -13.41
N TYR A 248 11.16 -11.75 -13.57
CA TYR A 248 9.83 -11.13 -13.53
C TYR A 248 8.97 -11.59 -12.37
N LEU A 249 9.22 -12.77 -11.80
CA LEU A 249 8.36 -13.41 -10.83
C LEU A 249 9.08 -13.57 -9.50
N ASN A 250 8.46 -13.05 -8.45
CA ASN A 250 8.88 -13.26 -7.07
C ASN A 250 7.77 -13.94 -6.27
N VAL A 251 8.16 -14.78 -5.30
CA VAL A 251 7.32 -15.21 -4.20
C VAL A 251 7.74 -14.48 -2.96
N TYR A 252 6.79 -14.14 -2.10
CA TYR A 252 7.12 -13.46 -0.86
C TYR A 252 6.26 -13.93 0.31
N ALA A 253 6.79 -13.72 1.51
CA ALA A 253 6.07 -13.87 2.76
C ALA A 253 6.33 -12.67 3.65
N PHE A 254 5.36 -12.30 4.48
CA PHE A 254 5.53 -11.19 5.41
C PHE A 254 4.82 -11.43 6.74
N VAL A 255 5.26 -10.68 7.73
CA VAL A 255 4.59 -10.49 9.01
C VAL A 255 4.41 -8.99 9.21
N TRP A 256 3.21 -8.60 9.57
CA TRP A 256 2.84 -7.23 9.87
C TRP A 256 2.31 -7.13 11.29
N GLN A 257 3.02 -6.41 12.14
CA GLN A 257 2.56 -6.05 13.48
C GLN A 257 1.90 -4.68 13.42
N PHE A 258 0.66 -4.65 13.87
CA PHE A 258 -0.18 -3.44 13.95
C PHE A 258 -0.55 -3.16 15.40
N ASP A 259 -0.42 -1.91 15.86
CA ASP A 259 -0.83 -1.50 17.20
C ASP A 259 -1.47 -0.10 17.18
N VAL A 260 -2.72 0.01 17.61
CA VAL A 260 -3.43 1.28 17.81
C VAL A 260 -2.85 1.96 19.05
N VAL A 261 -2.20 3.11 18.88
CA VAL A 261 -1.53 3.83 19.98
C VAL A 261 -2.32 5.02 20.50
N SER A 262 -3.31 5.51 19.75
CA SER A 262 -4.20 6.59 20.21
C SER A 262 -5.08 6.13 21.37
N ASP A 263 -5.02 6.80 22.51
CA ASP A 263 -5.88 6.49 23.66
C ASP A 263 -7.37 6.66 23.32
N GLU A 264 -7.72 7.70 22.57
CA GLU A 264 -9.10 7.94 22.14
C GLU A 264 -9.65 6.81 21.24
N ALA A 265 -8.83 6.30 20.34
CA ALA A 265 -9.19 5.16 19.50
C ALA A 265 -9.28 3.87 20.30
N ARG A 266 -8.32 3.62 21.20
CA ARG A 266 -8.30 2.46 22.09
C ARG A 266 -9.55 2.38 23.00
N ASP A 267 -9.96 3.51 23.57
CA ASP A 267 -11.13 3.56 24.43
C ASP A 267 -12.43 3.31 23.65
N THR A 268 -12.52 3.84 22.44
CA THR A 268 -13.65 3.52 21.54
C THR A 268 -13.68 2.04 21.17
N LEU A 269 -12.53 1.46 20.80
CA LEU A 269 -12.46 0.03 20.49
C LEU A 269 -12.80 -0.87 21.68
N LYS A 270 -12.43 -0.50 22.92
CA LYS A 270 -12.83 -1.24 24.13
C LYS A 270 -14.34 -1.26 24.33
N ALA A 271 -15.03 -0.15 24.03
CA ALA A 271 -16.47 -0.04 24.16
C ALA A 271 -17.24 -0.74 23.03
N THR A 272 -16.58 -0.99 21.91
CA THR A 272 -17.16 -1.67 20.75
C THR A 272 -16.88 -3.17 20.88
N HIS A 273 -17.81 -3.96 21.35
CA HIS A 273 -17.66 -5.41 21.55
C HIS A 273 -17.65 -6.22 20.24
N LEU A 274 -17.11 -5.67 19.16
CA LEU A 274 -17.00 -6.36 17.88
C LEU A 274 -15.68 -7.16 17.80
N PRO A 275 -15.67 -8.35 17.16
CA PRO A 275 -14.45 -9.14 16.97
C PRO A 275 -13.33 -8.39 16.24
N GLU A 276 -13.72 -7.45 15.37
CA GLU A 276 -12.83 -6.60 14.60
C GLU A 276 -12.27 -5.41 15.40
N ALA A 277 -12.82 -5.13 16.59
CA ALA A 277 -12.39 -4.05 17.46
C ALA A 277 -11.07 -4.38 18.20
N ARG A 278 -10.08 -4.86 17.46
CA ARG A 278 -8.75 -5.19 17.99
C ARG A 278 -7.87 -3.96 18.01
N ARG A 279 -7.11 -3.82 19.11
CA ARG A 279 -6.13 -2.73 19.26
C ARG A 279 -4.76 -3.10 18.72
N ASP A 280 -4.44 -4.37 18.76
CA ASP A 280 -3.20 -4.96 18.29
C ASP A 280 -3.50 -6.22 17.49
N LEU A 281 -2.75 -6.45 16.44
CA LEU A 281 -2.89 -7.62 15.59
C LEU A 281 -1.57 -7.92 14.89
N THR A 282 -1.23 -9.21 14.87
CA THR A 282 -0.19 -9.72 13.98
C THR A 282 -0.85 -10.36 12.77
N VAL A 283 -0.53 -9.87 11.59
CA VAL A 283 -1.00 -10.38 10.30
C VAL A 283 0.16 -11.09 9.62
N GLY A 284 -0.10 -12.29 9.11
CA GLY A 284 0.82 -13.00 8.22
C GLY A 284 0.25 -13.08 6.82
N GLY A 285 1.11 -13.05 5.81
CA GLY A 285 0.70 -13.22 4.44
C GLY A 285 1.78 -13.83 3.57
N VAL A 286 1.31 -14.40 2.45
CA VAL A 286 2.16 -14.93 1.38
C VAL A 286 1.59 -14.50 0.04
N GLY A 287 2.45 -14.27 -0.94
CA GLY A 287 2.00 -13.83 -2.25
C GLY A 287 3.00 -14.07 -3.36
N LEU A 288 2.54 -13.77 -4.55
CA LEU A 288 3.32 -13.75 -5.79
C LEU A 288 3.29 -12.32 -6.34
N SER A 289 4.40 -11.86 -6.88
CA SER A 289 4.45 -10.59 -7.61
C SER A 289 5.14 -10.74 -8.96
N LEU A 290 4.62 -10.01 -9.94
CA LEU A 290 5.14 -9.90 -11.30
C LEU A 290 5.56 -8.46 -11.55
N SER A 291 6.66 -8.25 -12.27
CA SER A 291 7.08 -6.92 -12.75
C SER A 291 7.82 -7.02 -14.08
N PHE A 292 7.51 -6.10 -14.99
CA PHE A 292 8.12 -6.01 -16.31
C PHE A 292 8.75 -4.65 -16.55
#